data_1579b2ba8518251bbba7dc4c208e058c
#
_entry.id   1579b2ba8518251bbba7dc4c208e058c
#
_cell.length_a   1.000
_cell.length_b   1.000
_cell.length_c   1.000
_cell.angle_alpha   90.00
_cell.angle_beta   90.00
_cell.angle_gamma   90.00
#
_symmetry.space_group_name_H-M   'P 1'
#
loop_
_entity.id
_entity.type
_entity.pdbx_description
1 polymer ?
#
loop_
_entity_poly.entity_id
_entity_poly.type
_entity_poly.pdbx_seq_one_letter_code
_entity_poly.pdbx_strand_id
1 'polypeptide(L)'
;GYSSAASDVYKRQIDMYGSVEAWEKSYVDDGSSSWARSAYYQMLADGYSDAEARKGTNWYDEIVQTGKIQDHQISLVGGGEKATYSVSLGYTNREGTIQNSYFKRYSLRTNTTYNPNKYFTMGQNTNLAAMETGGESGRQGDANTFAKTYTMNSWVPIYNVGGDYTGSVAPNAGRDISAVHQVAMNENDWTRMFHGQTAVFAELSNPWIEGLKLRSQFSARLNGMWSLEMTERQNMANKEASANNTLTETGNWRLNWQWTNTATYTKKIHEDHNITVVLGTEAIKQGVGRYMQGTRIDYIFESDPNTWTLDNGSSSNIGNSSRYQRKVTMFGLFGRADYSYKGKYLATFTIRRDASSKFGSKNRWGNFPSASLGWRMSDEKFMEPTRKWLDDFKLRAGYGTTCLLYTSPSQRD
;
A
#
# COMPACT_ATOMS: atom_id res chain seq x y z
N GLY A 1 27.34 5.62 -1.09
CA GLY A 1 28.63 5.22 -1.59
C GLY A 1 28.83 5.29 -3.11
N TYR A 2 27.74 5.41 -3.93
CA TYR A 2 27.93 5.39 -5.41
C TYR A 2 28.09 6.78 -6.03
N SER A 3 27.53 7.84 -5.45
CA SER A 3 27.66 9.20 -6.01
C SER A 3 29.00 9.86 -5.68
N SER A 4 29.59 9.54 -4.52
CA SER A 4 30.97 9.93 -4.23
C SER A 4 31.94 9.29 -5.23
N ALA A 5 31.65 8.05 -5.68
CA ALA A 5 32.45 7.40 -6.70
C ALA A 5 32.39 8.10 -8.06
N ALA A 6 31.24 8.67 -8.48
CA ALA A 6 31.14 9.40 -9.72
C ALA A 6 31.88 10.74 -9.65
N SER A 7 31.73 11.53 -8.58
CA SER A 7 32.51 12.78 -8.39
C SER A 7 34.00 12.51 -8.26
N ASP A 8 34.37 11.40 -7.58
CA ASP A 8 35.77 10.97 -7.48
C ASP A 8 36.36 10.50 -8.82
N VAL A 9 35.54 9.88 -9.67
CA VAL A 9 35.94 9.48 -11.02
C VAL A 9 36.26 10.71 -11.87
N TYR A 10 35.41 11.74 -11.85
CA TYR A 10 35.67 12.98 -12.59
C TYR A 10 36.88 13.76 -12.04
N LYS A 11 37.02 13.87 -10.71
CA LYS A 11 38.21 14.46 -10.10
C LYS A 11 39.49 13.72 -10.52
N ARG A 12 39.48 12.39 -10.43
CA ARG A 12 40.59 11.54 -10.85
C ARG A 12 40.90 11.69 -12.34
N GLN A 13 39.87 11.85 -13.17
CA GLN A 13 40.11 12.09 -14.60
C GLN A 13 40.81 13.44 -14.83
N ILE A 14 40.36 14.53 -14.20
CA ILE A 14 41.05 15.83 -14.32
C ILE A 14 42.45 15.75 -13.72
N ASP A 15 42.62 15.12 -12.57
CA ASP A 15 43.93 14.96 -11.93
C ASP A 15 44.86 14.09 -12.78
N MET A 16 44.34 13.10 -13.50
CA MET A 16 45.09 12.22 -14.38
C MET A 16 45.60 12.96 -15.65
N TYR A 17 44.86 13.94 -16.13
CA TYR A 17 45.25 14.76 -17.29
C TYR A 17 46.01 16.03 -16.91
N GLY A 18 46.14 16.34 -15.63
CA GLY A 18 46.92 17.44 -15.09
C GLY A 18 46.30 18.84 -15.25
N SER A 19 45.33 19.00 -16.13
CA SER A 19 44.54 20.24 -16.25
C SER A 19 43.18 19.95 -16.91
N VAL A 20 42.25 20.88 -16.76
CA VAL A 20 40.93 20.81 -17.40
C VAL A 20 41.08 20.90 -18.91
N GLU A 21 41.98 21.76 -19.40
CA GLU A 21 42.25 21.92 -20.82
C GLU A 21 42.83 20.65 -21.43
N ALA A 22 43.74 19.96 -20.76
CA ALA A 22 44.32 18.70 -21.20
C ALA A 22 43.27 17.57 -21.24
N TRP A 23 42.39 17.51 -20.20
CA TRP A 23 41.27 16.60 -20.16
C TRP A 23 40.26 16.87 -21.28
N GLU A 24 39.89 18.12 -21.49
CA GLU A 24 39.01 18.54 -22.59
C GLU A 24 39.55 18.20 -23.97
N LYS A 25 40.85 18.45 -24.19
CA LYS A 25 41.50 18.13 -25.46
C LYS A 25 41.43 16.64 -25.77
N SER A 26 41.60 15.80 -24.76
CA SER A 26 41.49 14.34 -24.91
C SER A 26 40.07 13.85 -25.25
N TYR A 27 39.04 14.57 -24.81
CA TYR A 27 37.64 14.27 -25.13
C TYR A 27 37.13 14.88 -26.43
N VAL A 28 37.71 15.96 -26.88
CA VAL A 28 37.35 16.62 -28.18
C VAL A 28 37.76 15.76 -29.36
N ASP A 29 38.87 15.05 -29.26
CA ASP A 29 39.36 14.17 -30.33
C ASP A 29 38.50 12.87 -30.42
N ASP A 30 37.73 12.51 -29.38
CA ASP A 30 36.89 11.30 -29.34
C ASP A 30 35.40 11.56 -29.72
N GLY A 31 35.01 12.81 -29.95
CA GLY A 31 33.64 13.15 -30.41
C GLY A 31 32.50 12.85 -29.47
N SER A 32 32.76 12.34 -28.24
CA SER A 32 31.77 11.70 -27.40
C SER A 32 31.18 12.53 -26.25
N SER A 33 31.70 13.70 -25.90
CA SER A 33 31.16 14.42 -24.74
C SER A 33 31.28 15.93 -24.73
N SER A 34 30.60 16.58 -25.68
CA SER A 34 30.43 18.03 -25.68
C SER A 34 29.67 18.62 -24.46
N TRP A 35 28.94 17.79 -23.73
CA TRP A 35 28.06 18.23 -22.64
C TRP A 35 28.78 18.47 -21.30
N ALA A 36 29.73 17.63 -20.90
CA ALA A 36 30.47 17.80 -19.65
C ALA A 36 31.36 19.06 -19.72
N ARG A 37 31.95 19.29 -20.89
CA ARG A 37 32.69 20.48 -21.20
C ARG A 37 31.84 21.75 -21.09
N SER A 38 30.66 21.74 -21.72
CA SER A 38 29.75 22.88 -21.67
C SER A 38 29.26 23.20 -20.25
N ALA A 39 29.08 22.19 -19.40
CA ALA A 39 28.65 22.35 -18.02
C ALA A 39 29.70 23.09 -17.17
N TYR A 40 30.96 22.70 -17.25
CA TYR A 40 32.03 23.36 -16.49
C TYR A 40 32.23 24.83 -16.94
N TYR A 41 32.32 25.09 -18.25
CA TYR A 41 32.45 26.45 -18.75
C TYR A 41 31.21 27.30 -18.51
N GLN A 42 30.03 26.69 -18.53
CA GLN A 42 28.81 27.41 -18.17
C GLN A 42 28.88 27.86 -16.72
N MET A 43 29.33 27.01 -15.80
CA MET A 43 29.51 27.39 -14.41
C MET A 43 30.51 28.55 -14.24
N LEU A 44 31.65 28.50 -14.91
CA LEU A 44 32.60 29.63 -14.90
C LEU A 44 32.01 30.90 -15.50
N ALA A 45 31.23 30.77 -16.58
CA ALA A 45 30.51 31.89 -17.19
C ALA A 45 29.43 32.48 -16.31
N ASP A 46 28.80 31.64 -15.51
CA ASP A 46 27.81 32.02 -14.51
C ASP A 46 28.40 32.59 -13.22
N GLY A 47 29.75 32.70 -13.15
CA GLY A 47 30.46 33.37 -12.08
C GLY A 47 30.92 32.48 -10.93
N TYR A 48 30.81 31.15 -11.04
CA TYR A 48 31.42 30.24 -10.06
C TYR A 48 32.92 30.25 -10.15
N SER A 49 33.61 30.11 -9.02
CA SER A 49 35.04 29.89 -8.99
C SER A 49 35.41 28.51 -9.56
N ASP A 50 36.63 28.35 -10.05
CA ASP A 50 37.17 27.05 -10.46
C ASP A 50 37.08 26.01 -9.36
N ALA A 51 37.32 26.41 -8.09
CA ALA A 51 37.24 25.55 -6.94
C ALA A 51 35.80 25.05 -6.69
N GLU A 52 34.78 25.89 -6.84
CA GLU A 52 33.38 25.55 -6.71
C GLU A 52 32.92 24.64 -7.85
N ALA A 53 33.31 24.98 -9.10
CA ALA A 53 33.01 24.17 -10.27
C ALA A 53 33.61 22.76 -10.18
N ARG A 54 34.74 22.59 -9.50
CA ARG A 54 35.41 21.31 -9.28
C ARG A 54 34.92 20.54 -8.02
N LYS A 55 34.23 21.20 -7.07
CA LYS A 55 33.80 20.60 -5.81
C LYS A 55 32.87 19.40 -6.03
N GLY A 56 31.99 19.53 -7.01
CA GLY A 56 30.98 18.51 -7.30
C GLY A 56 29.90 18.40 -6.21
N THR A 57 28.74 17.88 -6.58
CA THR A 57 27.60 17.66 -5.70
C THR A 57 27.36 16.16 -5.54
N ASN A 58 27.33 15.68 -4.29
CA ASN A 58 26.87 14.35 -3.98
C ASN A 58 25.34 14.38 -3.78
N TRP A 59 24.60 14.28 -4.85
CA TRP A 59 23.14 14.40 -4.87
C TRP A 59 22.43 13.45 -3.90
N TYR A 60 23.01 12.27 -3.64
CA TYR A 60 22.44 11.31 -2.70
C TYR A 60 22.54 11.84 -1.27
N ASP A 61 23.70 12.32 -0.84
CA ASP A 61 23.89 12.80 0.54
C ASP A 61 23.06 14.07 0.81
N GLU A 62 22.76 14.85 -0.23
CA GLU A 62 21.98 16.09 -0.10
C GLU A 62 20.49 15.85 0.14
N ILE A 63 19.94 14.68 -0.19
CA ILE A 63 18.52 14.37 0.01
C ILE A 63 18.26 13.35 1.10
N VAL A 64 19.30 12.64 1.57
CA VAL A 64 19.13 11.56 2.55
C VAL A 64 19.36 12.06 3.97
N GLN A 65 18.56 11.58 4.87
CA GLN A 65 18.66 11.84 6.31
C GLN A 65 18.50 10.56 7.11
N THR A 66 18.91 10.63 8.38
CA THR A 66 18.58 9.59 9.36
C THR A 66 17.18 9.84 9.91
N GLY A 67 16.22 9.02 9.45
CA GLY A 67 14.83 9.10 9.90
C GLY A 67 14.64 8.50 11.29
N LYS A 68 13.75 9.09 12.09
CA LYS A 68 13.35 8.63 13.42
C LYS A 68 12.04 7.86 13.34
N ILE A 69 11.94 6.77 14.10
CA ILE A 69 10.72 5.98 14.22
C ILE A 69 10.26 6.00 15.68
N GLN A 70 8.98 6.33 15.86
CA GLN A 70 8.30 6.29 17.16
C GLN A 70 7.02 5.47 17.00
N ASP A 71 6.89 4.43 17.84
CA ASP A 71 5.69 3.61 17.94
C ASP A 71 5.25 3.57 19.41
N HIS A 72 4.03 4.02 19.67
CA HIS A 72 3.44 4.03 21.00
C HIS A 72 2.13 3.26 20.96
N GLN A 73 1.94 2.31 21.86
CA GLN A 73 0.70 1.55 21.96
C GLN A 73 0.29 1.41 23.42
N ILE A 74 -0.99 1.68 23.68
CA ILE A 74 -1.64 1.43 24.96
C ILE A 74 -2.76 0.44 24.72
N SER A 75 -2.84 -0.61 25.53
CA SER A 75 -3.86 -1.62 25.42
C SER A 75 -4.49 -1.88 26.78
N LEU A 76 -5.83 -1.95 26.81
CA LEU A 76 -6.63 -2.32 27.97
C LEU A 76 -7.41 -3.58 27.63
N VAL A 77 -7.25 -4.60 28.43
CA VAL A 77 -8.00 -5.87 28.31
C VAL A 77 -8.68 -6.16 29.63
N GLY A 78 -9.94 -6.51 29.57
CA GLY A 78 -10.72 -6.85 30.75
C GLY A 78 -11.92 -7.70 30.41
N GLY A 79 -12.58 -8.17 31.45
CA GLY A 79 -13.81 -8.92 31.28
C GLY A 79 -14.17 -9.75 32.50
N GLY A 80 -15.30 -10.42 32.39
CA GLY A 80 -15.86 -11.34 33.35
C GLY A 80 -16.72 -12.38 32.63
N GLU A 81 -17.54 -13.11 33.37
CA GLU A 81 -18.37 -14.19 32.82
C GLU A 81 -19.31 -13.75 31.70
N LYS A 82 -19.81 -12.52 31.76
CA LYS A 82 -20.80 -12.00 30.79
C LYS A 82 -20.23 -11.15 29.70
N ALA A 83 -19.04 -10.57 29.88
CA ALA A 83 -18.48 -9.67 28.91
C ALA A 83 -16.95 -9.73 28.89
N THR A 84 -16.37 -9.66 27.71
CA THR A 84 -14.94 -9.44 27.51
C THR A 84 -14.74 -8.27 26.59
N TYR A 85 -13.69 -7.49 26.85
CA TYR A 85 -13.34 -6.37 25.99
C TYR A 85 -11.83 -6.20 25.89
N SER A 86 -11.39 -5.73 24.75
CA SER A 86 -10.06 -5.20 24.57
C SER A 86 -10.12 -3.90 23.76
N VAL A 87 -9.36 -2.90 24.21
CA VAL A 87 -9.22 -1.61 23.53
C VAL A 87 -7.75 -1.33 23.40
N SER A 88 -7.31 -0.98 22.20
CA SER A 88 -5.92 -0.59 21.94
C SER A 88 -5.90 0.74 21.18
N LEU A 89 -5.08 1.66 21.65
CA LEU A 89 -4.76 2.92 20.99
C LEU A 89 -3.31 2.84 20.53
N GLY A 90 -3.05 3.24 19.31
CA GLY A 90 -1.71 3.26 18.73
C GLY A 90 -1.41 4.58 18.04
N TYR A 91 -0.18 5.05 18.20
CA TYR A 91 0.40 6.17 17.47
C TYR A 91 1.73 5.74 16.88
N THR A 92 1.90 5.94 15.59
CA THR A 92 3.14 5.72 14.86
C THR A 92 3.54 7.01 14.18
N ASN A 93 4.80 7.43 14.33
CA ASN A 93 5.42 8.48 13.54
C ASN A 93 6.74 7.97 12.98
N ARG A 94 6.90 8.07 11.67
CA ARG A 94 8.10 7.64 10.94
C ARG A 94 8.55 8.77 10.05
N GLU A 95 9.74 9.29 10.30
CA GLU A 95 10.45 10.15 9.37
C GLU A 95 11.09 9.25 8.30
N GLY A 96 10.99 9.63 7.04
CA GLY A 96 11.62 8.90 5.95
C GLY A 96 13.12 9.13 5.87
N THR A 97 13.78 8.28 5.10
CA THR A 97 15.20 8.46 4.77
C THR A 97 15.44 9.55 3.72
N ILE A 98 14.42 9.94 2.97
CA ILE A 98 14.42 11.14 2.14
C ILE A 98 13.91 12.29 3.00
N GLN A 99 14.57 13.44 2.93
CA GLN A 99 14.14 14.66 3.62
C GLN A 99 12.67 15.00 3.29
N ASN A 100 11.97 15.65 4.22
CA ASN A 100 10.56 16.05 4.13
C ASN A 100 9.56 14.90 4.00
N SER A 101 10.00 13.65 3.89
CA SER A 101 9.09 12.52 3.82
C SER A 101 8.74 11.98 5.21
N TYR A 102 7.45 11.70 5.44
CA TYR A 102 6.98 11.19 6.72
C TYR A 102 5.74 10.31 6.56
N PHE A 103 5.50 9.50 7.60
CA PHE A 103 4.27 8.74 7.79
C PHE A 103 3.81 8.87 9.24
N LYS A 104 2.56 9.32 9.43
CA LYS A 104 1.89 9.38 10.73
C LYS A 104 0.67 8.49 10.72
N ARG A 105 0.41 7.76 11.82
CA ARG A 105 -0.75 6.89 11.95
C ARG A 105 -1.29 6.96 13.37
N TYR A 106 -2.59 7.18 13.47
CA TYR A 106 -3.39 7.00 14.67
C TYR A 106 -4.28 5.80 14.48
N SER A 107 -4.36 4.91 15.46
CA SER A 107 -5.18 3.72 15.35
C SER A 107 -5.95 3.45 16.64
N LEU A 108 -7.19 3.00 16.48
CA LEU A 108 -8.06 2.50 17.54
C LEU A 108 -8.52 1.10 17.14
N ARG A 109 -8.28 0.13 18.01
CA ARG A 109 -8.80 -1.23 17.86
C ARG A 109 -9.65 -1.56 19.08
N THR A 110 -10.85 -2.07 18.83
CA THR A 110 -11.75 -2.52 19.88
C THR A 110 -12.31 -3.90 19.54
N ASN A 111 -12.30 -4.80 20.51
CA ASN A 111 -12.97 -6.09 20.43
C ASN A 111 -13.84 -6.23 21.68
N THR A 112 -15.10 -6.52 21.50
CA THR A 112 -16.01 -6.78 22.61
C THR A 112 -16.84 -7.99 22.31
N THR A 113 -17.06 -8.80 23.35
CA THR A 113 -18.00 -9.92 23.31
C THR A 113 -18.89 -9.80 24.54
N TYR A 114 -20.19 -9.98 24.37
CA TYR A 114 -21.17 -9.92 25.42
C TYR A 114 -22.09 -11.13 25.37
N ASN A 115 -22.20 -11.84 26.50
CA ASN A 115 -23.01 -13.02 26.70
C ASN A 115 -24.10 -12.70 27.74
N PRO A 116 -25.26 -12.12 27.35
CA PRO A 116 -26.32 -11.79 28.28
C PRO A 116 -26.88 -13.05 29.00
N ASN A 117 -26.84 -14.18 28.34
CA ASN A 117 -27.19 -15.49 28.88
C ASN A 117 -26.43 -16.60 28.13
N LYS A 118 -26.60 -17.86 28.58
CA LYS A 118 -25.90 -19.03 28.00
C LYS A 118 -26.27 -19.38 26.56
N TYR A 119 -27.32 -18.78 26.02
CA TYR A 119 -27.80 -19.06 24.67
C TYR A 119 -27.44 -17.97 23.66
N PHE A 120 -27.17 -16.76 24.12
CA PHE A 120 -26.99 -15.63 23.23
C PHE A 120 -25.64 -14.97 23.44
N THR A 121 -24.89 -14.79 22.34
CA THR A 121 -23.62 -14.09 22.30
C THR A 121 -23.70 -13.02 21.23
N MET A 122 -23.26 -11.82 21.53
CA MET A 122 -23.03 -10.78 20.53
C MET A 122 -21.66 -10.17 20.71
N GLY A 123 -21.13 -9.62 19.65
CA GLY A 123 -19.84 -8.96 19.74
C GLY A 123 -19.53 -8.08 18.54
N GLN A 124 -18.46 -7.32 18.69
CA GLN A 124 -17.92 -6.48 17.63
C GLN A 124 -16.40 -6.54 17.62
N ASN A 125 -15.84 -6.32 16.42
CA ASN A 125 -14.43 -6.17 16.18
C ASN A 125 -14.28 -4.95 15.25
N THR A 126 -13.68 -3.88 15.77
CA THR A 126 -13.53 -2.62 15.04
C THR A 126 -12.07 -2.21 15.02
N ASN A 127 -11.61 -1.80 13.86
CA ASN A 127 -10.29 -1.23 13.64
C ASN A 127 -10.44 0.06 12.83
N LEU A 128 -10.05 1.17 13.42
CA LEU A 128 -10.03 2.49 12.80
C LEU A 128 -8.59 2.97 12.71
N ALA A 129 -8.22 3.58 11.60
CA ALA A 129 -6.93 4.23 11.47
C ALA A 129 -7.08 5.50 10.64
N ALA A 130 -6.46 6.57 11.11
CA ALA A 130 -6.19 7.78 10.36
C ALA A 130 -4.69 7.84 10.09
N MET A 131 -4.32 8.07 8.84
CA MET A 131 -2.94 8.10 8.40
C MET A 131 -2.68 9.35 7.58
N GLU A 132 -1.47 9.87 7.67
CA GLU A 132 -1.00 10.97 6.85
C GLU A 132 0.40 10.64 6.36
N THR A 133 0.64 10.83 5.07
CA THR A 133 1.96 10.80 4.45
C THR A 133 2.22 12.13 3.80
N GLY A 134 3.44 12.59 3.85
CA GLY A 134 3.86 13.82 3.18
C GLY A 134 5.23 13.71 2.59
N GLY A 135 5.60 14.71 1.81
CA GLY A 135 6.85 14.78 1.08
C GLY A 135 6.88 13.87 -0.15
N GLU A 136 8.05 13.40 -0.51
CA GLU A 136 8.27 12.59 -1.71
C GLU A 136 7.39 11.34 -1.73
N SER A 137 6.53 11.25 -2.71
CA SER A 137 5.50 10.20 -2.84
C SER A 137 5.92 8.99 -3.68
N GLY A 138 7.21 8.65 -3.71
CA GLY A 138 7.69 7.40 -4.30
C GLY A 138 7.28 7.20 -5.77
N ARG A 139 7.47 8.20 -6.62
CA ARG A 139 7.27 8.08 -8.08
C ARG A 139 8.08 6.91 -8.62
N GLN A 140 7.54 6.18 -9.58
CA GLN A 140 8.22 5.04 -10.19
C GLN A 140 9.01 5.47 -11.42
N GLY A 141 10.09 4.73 -11.73
CA GLY A 141 10.92 4.94 -12.91
C GLY A 141 11.90 6.09 -12.77
N ASP A 142 12.28 6.71 -13.90
CA ASP A 142 13.28 7.76 -13.97
C ASP A 142 12.84 9.08 -13.28
N ALA A 143 11.57 9.23 -13.01
CA ALA A 143 11.02 10.36 -12.26
C ALA A 143 11.17 10.22 -10.73
N ASN A 144 11.71 9.11 -10.24
CA ASN A 144 11.96 8.88 -8.82
C ASN A 144 13.14 9.75 -8.36
N THR A 145 12.99 10.36 -7.19
CA THR A 145 14.03 11.23 -6.59
C THR A 145 15.38 10.51 -6.41
N PHE A 146 15.38 9.22 -6.05
CA PHE A 146 16.61 8.44 -6.01
C PHE A 146 17.23 8.22 -7.39
N ALA A 147 16.44 7.97 -8.43
CA ALA A 147 16.97 7.84 -9.78
C ALA A 147 17.66 9.14 -10.23
N LYS A 148 17.11 10.28 -9.84
CA LYS A 148 17.71 11.58 -10.12
C LYS A 148 19.09 11.77 -9.49
N THR A 149 19.34 11.22 -8.30
CA THR A 149 20.67 11.30 -7.68
C THR A 149 21.77 10.59 -8.49
N TYR A 150 21.39 9.64 -9.34
CA TYR A 150 22.33 8.93 -10.24
C TYR A 150 22.38 9.51 -11.64
N THR A 151 21.31 10.16 -12.08
CA THR A 151 21.22 10.71 -13.44
C THR A 151 21.69 12.16 -13.52
N MET A 152 21.62 12.91 -12.41
CA MET A 152 22.15 14.27 -12.33
C MET A 152 23.67 14.26 -12.36
N ASN A 153 24.21 15.17 -13.15
CA ASN A 153 25.66 15.35 -13.22
C ASN A 153 26.18 15.93 -11.89
N SER A 154 27.19 15.30 -11.32
CA SER A 154 27.81 15.74 -10.06
C SER A 154 28.52 17.10 -10.16
N TRP A 155 28.77 17.61 -11.35
CA TRP A 155 29.35 18.94 -11.55
C TRP A 155 28.35 20.07 -11.35
N VAL A 156 27.07 19.78 -11.45
CA VAL A 156 26.01 20.78 -11.26
C VAL A 156 25.91 21.14 -9.81
N PRO A 157 26.00 22.41 -9.41
CA PRO A 157 25.76 22.83 -8.02
C PRO A 157 24.29 22.79 -7.69
N ILE A 158 23.94 22.80 -6.40
CA ILE A 158 22.54 22.79 -5.94
C ILE A 158 21.84 24.09 -6.32
N TYR A 159 22.54 25.21 -6.13
CA TYR A 159 22.03 26.57 -6.41
C TYR A 159 22.88 27.26 -7.45
N ASN A 160 22.25 28.09 -8.25
CA ASN A 160 22.97 29.04 -9.15
C ASN A 160 23.52 30.21 -8.34
N VAL A 161 24.27 31.10 -9.01
CA VAL A 161 24.84 32.30 -8.37
C VAL A 161 23.75 33.25 -7.85
N GLY A 162 22.57 33.21 -8.45
CA GLY A 162 21.38 33.95 -7.99
C GLY A 162 20.66 33.37 -6.79
N GLY A 163 21.02 32.15 -6.37
CA GLY A 163 20.38 31.45 -5.24
C GLY A 163 19.19 30.58 -5.63
N ASP A 164 18.86 30.44 -6.92
CA ASP A 164 17.80 29.55 -7.39
C ASP A 164 18.33 28.12 -7.55
N TYR A 165 17.44 27.13 -7.47
CA TYR A 165 17.82 25.75 -7.74
C TYR A 165 18.33 25.59 -9.17
N THR A 166 19.43 24.86 -9.32
CA THR A 166 19.92 24.50 -10.64
C THR A 166 19.21 23.29 -11.20
N GLY A 167 19.07 23.27 -12.52
CA GLY A 167 18.65 22.11 -13.28
C GLY A 167 19.79 21.57 -14.16
N SER A 168 19.43 20.75 -15.14
CA SER A 168 20.39 20.27 -16.15
C SER A 168 21.00 21.42 -16.93
N VAL A 169 22.32 21.49 -16.92
CA VAL A 169 23.10 22.59 -17.58
C VAL A 169 23.28 22.39 -19.08
N ALA A 170 22.87 21.27 -19.65
CA ALA A 170 23.01 21.03 -21.09
C ALA A 170 21.81 20.27 -21.65
N PRO A 171 21.49 20.41 -22.94
CA PRO A 171 20.32 19.78 -23.57
C PRO A 171 20.24 18.27 -23.45
N ASN A 172 21.33 17.60 -23.12
CA ASN A 172 21.45 16.15 -23.02
C ASN A 172 22.00 15.66 -21.65
N ALA A 173 22.21 16.58 -20.69
CA ALA A 173 22.83 16.26 -19.40
C ALA A 173 21.83 15.91 -18.28
N GLY A 174 20.72 15.31 -18.61
CA GLY A 174 19.61 15.04 -17.74
C GLY A 174 18.41 15.94 -18.06
N ARG A 175 17.22 15.38 -18.01
CA ARG A 175 16.00 16.08 -18.44
C ARG A 175 15.25 16.73 -17.30
N ASP A 176 15.72 16.59 -16.08
CA ASP A 176 14.87 16.79 -14.91
C ASP A 176 15.43 17.82 -13.93
N ILE A 177 14.54 18.31 -13.09
CA ILE A 177 14.88 19.08 -11.89
C ILE A 177 15.83 18.27 -11.01
N SER A 178 16.66 18.97 -10.25
CA SER A 178 17.57 18.32 -9.31
C SER A 178 16.79 17.52 -8.24
N ALA A 179 17.43 16.50 -7.69
CA ALA A 179 16.84 15.71 -6.60
C ALA A 179 16.46 16.57 -5.38
N VAL A 180 17.33 17.54 -5.04
CA VAL A 180 17.11 18.48 -3.92
C VAL A 180 15.91 19.38 -4.19
N HIS A 181 15.82 19.94 -5.41
CA HIS A 181 14.66 20.76 -5.77
C HIS A 181 13.36 19.96 -5.74
N GLN A 182 13.36 18.72 -6.20
CA GLN A 182 12.17 17.87 -6.12
C GLN A 182 11.74 17.60 -4.68
N VAL A 183 12.67 17.34 -3.77
CA VAL A 183 12.39 17.16 -2.34
C VAL A 183 11.81 18.43 -1.73
N ALA A 184 12.36 19.59 -2.09
CA ALA A 184 11.83 20.87 -1.61
C ALA A 184 10.42 21.16 -2.14
N MET A 185 10.17 20.92 -3.43
CA MET A 185 8.84 21.13 -4.03
C MET A 185 7.75 20.28 -3.38
N ASN A 186 8.08 19.06 -2.95
CA ASN A 186 7.12 18.14 -2.38
C ASN A 186 6.98 18.29 -0.85
N GLU A 187 7.64 19.26 -0.23
CA GLU A 187 7.64 19.45 1.23
C GLU A 187 6.24 19.57 1.84
N ASN A 188 5.36 20.27 1.14
CA ASN A 188 3.99 20.54 1.60
C ASN A 188 2.93 19.62 0.98
N ASP A 189 3.34 18.68 0.16
CA ASP A 189 2.46 17.66 -0.39
C ASP A 189 2.06 16.67 0.69
N TRP A 190 0.78 16.32 0.70
CA TRP A 190 0.28 15.34 1.66
C TRP A 190 -0.82 14.45 1.10
N THR A 191 -0.88 13.26 1.65
CA THR A 191 -1.99 12.32 1.45
C THR A 191 -2.52 11.88 2.80
N ARG A 192 -3.80 12.17 3.07
CA ARG A 192 -4.54 11.74 4.25
C ARG A 192 -5.41 10.56 3.90
N MET A 193 -5.34 9.52 4.73
CA MET A 193 -6.09 8.29 4.54
C MET A 193 -6.87 7.96 5.79
N PHE A 194 -8.09 7.52 5.61
CA PHE A 194 -8.91 6.93 6.65
C PHE A 194 -9.21 5.48 6.31
N HIS A 195 -8.99 4.60 7.27
CA HIS A 195 -9.33 3.18 7.19
C HIS A 195 -10.21 2.80 8.35
N GLY A 196 -11.43 2.40 8.07
CA GLY A 196 -12.37 1.88 9.05
C GLY A 196 -12.81 0.48 8.65
N GLN A 197 -12.67 -0.47 9.57
CA GLN A 197 -13.22 -1.81 9.41
C GLN A 197 -13.94 -2.19 10.70
N THR A 198 -15.17 -2.67 10.54
CA THR A 198 -15.95 -3.20 11.65
C THR A 198 -16.63 -4.50 11.25
N ALA A 199 -16.73 -5.43 12.20
CA ALA A 199 -17.55 -6.61 12.11
C ALA A 199 -18.38 -6.70 13.36
N VAL A 200 -19.69 -6.84 13.22
CA VAL A 200 -20.63 -7.09 14.31
C VAL A 200 -21.28 -8.46 14.10
N PHE A 201 -21.47 -9.20 15.17
CA PHE A 201 -22.10 -10.50 15.07
C PHE A 201 -23.07 -10.74 16.23
N ALA A 202 -24.05 -11.58 15.95
CA ALA A 202 -24.93 -12.18 16.94
C ALA A 202 -24.97 -13.70 16.71
N GLU A 203 -24.87 -14.46 17.77
CA GLU A 203 -24.92 -15.93 17.78
C GLU A 203 -25.95 -16.40 18.79
N LEU A 204 -26.82 -17.28 18.34
CA LEU A 204 -27.82 -17.97 19.17
C LEU A 204 -27.47 -19.45 19.23
N SER A 205 -27.13 -19.96 20.42
CA SER A 205 -27.11 -21.39 20.71
C SER A 205 -28.54 -21.84 21.00
N ASN A 206 -29.09 -22.68 20.13
CA ASN A 206 -30.50 -23.03 20.21
C ASN A 206 -30.81 -23.78 21.49
N PRO A 207 -31.78 -23.33 22.33
CA PRO A 207 -32.08 -23.98 23.61
C PRO A 207 -32.87 -25.29 23.48
N TRP A 208 -33.52 -25.53 22.31
CA TRP A 208 -34.33 -26.71 22.06
C TRP A 208 -33.65 -27.80 21.25
N ILE A 209 -32.63 -27.42 20.47
CA ILE A 209 -31.85 -28.34 19.64
C ILE A 209 -30.38 -28.22 20.05
N GLU A 210 -29.97 -29.18 20.89
CA GLU A 210 -28.59 -29.24 21.35
C GLU A 210 -27.62 -29.37 20.20
N GLY A 211 -26.56 -28.56 20.21
CA GLY A 211 -25.53 -28.51 19.16
C GLY A 211 -25.86 -27.61 18.00
N LEU A 212 -27.07 -27.00 17.92
CA LEU A 212 -27.42 -26.05 16.88
C LEU A 212 -27.04 -24.60 17.29
N LYS A 213 -26.22 -23.94 16.44
CA LYS A 213 -25.85 -22.54 16.56
C LYS A 213 -26.22 -21.78 15.29
N LEU A 214 -26.88 -20.65 15.47
CA LEU A 214 -27.21 -19.72 14.41
C LEU A 214 -26.38 -18.45 14.60
N ARG A 215 -25.61 -18.06 13.60
CA ARG A 215 -24.78 -16.85 13.66
C ARG A 215 -25.06 -15.95 12.45
N SER A 216 -25.25 -14.68 12.71
CA SER A 216 -25.31 -13.62 11.71
C SER A 216 -24.16 -12.64 11.97
N GLN A 217 -23.38 -12.34 10.94
CA GLN A 217 -22.25 -11.42 11.00
C GLN A 217 -22.31 -10.43 9.86
N PHE A 218 -22.29 -9.16 10.19
CA PHE A 218 -22.15 -8.07 9.22
C PHE A 218 -20.76 -7.43 9.37
N SER A 219 -20.04 -7.28 8.26
CA SER A 219 -18.74 -6.65 8.22
C SER A 219 -18.74 -5.51 7.20
N ALA A 220 -18.15 -4.38 7.55
CA ALA A 220 -18.00 -3.24 6.66
C ALA A 220 -16.57 -2.72 6.70
N ARG A 221 -16.06 -2.29 5.55
CA ARG A 221 -14.77 -1.61 5.42
C ARG A 221 -14.94 -0.35 4.62
N LEU A 222 -14.62 0.77 5.23
CA LEU A 222 -14.56 2.10 4.60
C LEU A 222 -13.09 2.51 4.47
N ASN A 223 -12.68 2.83 3.26
CA ASN A 223 -11.41 3.50 3.00
C ASN A 223 -11.71 4.86 2.40
N GLY A 224 -11.03 5.87 2.90
CA GLY A 224 -11.03 7.22 2.35
C GLY A 224 -9.60 7.68 2.10
N MET A 225 -9.40 8.49 1.09
CA MET A 225 -8.14 9.13 0.76
C MET A 225 -8.43 10.54 0.28
N TRP A 226 -7.61 11.47 0.72
CA TRP A 226 -7.58 12.84 0.23
C TRP A 226 -6.12 13.24 0.10
N SER A 227 -5.71 13.71 -1.09
CA SER A 227 -4.36 14.21 -1.36
C SER A 227 -4.40 15.60 -1.92
N LEU A 228 -3.37 16.35 -1.61
CA LEU A 228 -3.06 17.68 -2.12
C LEU A 228 -1.62 17.66 -2.60
N GLU A 229 -1.40 18.01 -3.86
CA GLU A 229 -0.11 18.00 -4.52
C GLU A 229 0.07 19.32 -5.28
N MET A 230 1.16 20.04 -4.99
CA MET A 230 1.52 21.27 -5.69
C MET A 230 2.80 21.03 -6.51
N THR A 231 2.73 21.28 -7.80
CA THR A 231 3.90 21.39 -8.66
C THR A 231 4.17 22.86 -8.87
N GLU A 232 5.24 23.36 -8.30
CA GLU A 232 5.64 24.77 -8.39
C GLU A 232 6.12 25.15 -9.81
N ARG A 233 6.13 26.44 -10.10
CA ARG A 233 6.79 26.95 -11.31
C ARG A 233 8.27 26.62 -11.21
N GLN A 234 8.79 26.05 -12.26
CA GLN A 234 10.20 25.75 -12.36
C GLN A 234 10.86 26.84 -13.19
N ASN A 235 11.47 27.79 -12.52
CA ASN A 235 12.28 28.82 -13.18
C ASN A 235 13.74 28.41 -13.12
N MET A 236 14.09 27.37 -13.89
CA MET A 236 15.47 26.93 -13.97
C MET A 236 16.17 27.67 -15.11
N ALA A 237 17.38 28.18 -14.85
CA ALA A 237 18.19 28.97 -15.78
C ALA A 237 18.43 28.28 -17.13
N ASN A 238 18.15 27.00 -17.26
CA ASN A 238 18.56 26.19 -18.42
C ASN A 238 17.44 25.30 -19.00
N LYS A 239 16.27 25.80 -19.34
CA LYS A 239 15.34 25.21 -20.32
C LYS A 239 14.22 24.27 -19.83
N GLU A 240 14.16 23.86 -18.59
CA GLU A 240 13.03 23.04 -18.11
C GLU A 240 12.04 23.84 -17.25
N ALA A 241 11.84 25.11 -17.62
CA ALA A 241 10.85 25.94 -16.98
C ALA A 241 9.45 25.38 -17.24
N SER A 242 8.76 24.89 -16.22
CA SER A 242 7.31 24.78 -16.25
C SER A 242 6.76 26.21 -16.21
N ALA A 243 6.08 26.62 -17.27
CA ALA A 243 5.49 27.94 -17.34
C ALA A 243 4.41 28.18 -16.28
N ASN A 244 3.83 27.11 -15.75
CA ASN A 244 2.69 27.13 -14.84
C ASN A 244 2.96 26.26 -13.62
N ASN A 245 2.60 26.73 -12.44
CA ASN A 245 2.40 25.87 -11.28
C ASN A 245 1.06 25.13 -11.40
N THR A 246 0.94 24.00 -10.72
CA THR A 246 -0.24 23.16 -10.83
C THR A 246 -0.61 22.58 -9.48
N LEU A 247 -1.80 22.87 -8.98
CA LEU A 247 -2.39 22.21 -7.82
C LEU A 247 -3.30 21.08 -8.27
N THR A 248 -3.09 19.90 -7.70
CA THR A 248 -3.98 18.75 -7.86
C THR A 248 -4.55 18.32 -6.52
N GLU A 249 -5.86 18.31 -6.43
CA GLU A 249 -6.58 17.80 -5.26
C GLU A 249 -7.36 16.56 -5.64
N THR A 250 -7.16 15.46 -4.89
CA THR A 250 -7.80 14.17 -5.17
C THR A 250 -8.54 13.67 -3.94
N GLY A 251 -9.83 13.36 -4.13
CA GLY A 251 -10.67 12.71 -3.14
C GLY A 251 -11.12 11.32 -3.62
N ASN A 252 -10.98 10.31 -2.77
CA ASN A 252 -11.40 8.95 -3.09
C ASN A 252 -11.95 8.27 -1.83
N TRP A 253 -13.12 7.66 -1.94
CA TRP A 253 -13.65 6.81 -0.88
C TRP A 253 -14.28 5.54 -1.43
N ARG A 254 -14.24 4.46 -0.64
CA ARG A 254 -14.72 3.14 -1.02
C ARG A 254 -15.27 2.41 0.20
N LEU A 255 -16.52 2.02 0.14
CA LEU A 255 -17.18 1.14 1.10
C LEU A 255 -17.35 -0.26 0.50
N ASN A 256 -16.91 -1.26 1.23
CA ASN A 256 -17.18 -2.66 0.98
C ASN A 256 -17.91 -3.24 2.19
N TRP A 257 -18.88 -4.11 1.97
CA TRP A 257 -19.54 -4.81 3.06
C TRP A 257 -19.81 -6.27 2.70
N GLN A 258 -19.92 -7.07 3.72
CA GLN A 258 -20.19 -8.49 3.66
C GLN A 258 -21.17 -8.85 4.79
N TRP A 259 -22.17 -9.63 4.46
CA TRP A 259 -23.13 -10.17 5.42
C TRP A 259 -23.15 -11.69 5.26
N THR A 260 -22.79 -12.39 6.36
CA THR A 260 -22.68 -13.84 6.40
C THR A 260 -23.62 -14.37 7.47
N ASN A 261 -24.45 -15.34 7.10
CA ASN A 261 -25.30 -16.04 8.04
C ASN A 261 -24.96 -17.53 8.00
N THR A 262 -24.83 -18.16 9.16
CA THR A 262 -24.50 -19.59 9.26
C THR A 262 -25.40 -20.29 10.27
N ALA A 263 -25.79 -21.50 9.94
CA ALA A 263 -26.37 -22.47 10.85
C ALA A 263 -25.38 -23.63 11.01
N THR A 264 -24.84 -23.80 12.18
CA THR A 264 -23.88 -24.87 12.50
C THR A 264 -24.56 -25.87 13.43
N TYR A 265 -24.60 -27.13 13.06
CA TYR A 265 -25.07 -28.23 13.89
C TYR A 265 -23.93 -29.19 14.17
N THR A 266 -23.63 -29.40 15.44
CA THR A 266 -22.59 -30.33 15.90
C THR A 266 -23.22 -31.39 16.79
N LYS A 267 -22.97 -32.66 16.46
CA LYS A 267 -23.46 -33.78 17.27
C LYS A 267 -22.37 -34.84 17.41
N LYS A 268 -22.24 -35.32 18.64
CA LYS A 268 -21.43 -36.49 18.99
C LYS A 268 -22.38 -37.66 19.23
N ILE A 269 -22.21 -38.77 18.50
CA ILE A 269 -23.03 -39.97 18.60
C ILE A 269 -22.15 -41.12 19.11
N HIS A 270 -22.55 -41.78 20.15
CA HIS A 270 -21.84 -42.91 20.78
C HIS A 270 -20.33 -42.67 20.99
N GLU A 271 -19.95 -41.44 21.37
CA GLU A 271 -18.58 -40.99 21.60
C GLU A 271 -17.62 -41.12 20.43
N ASP A 272 -17.85 -42.01 19.52
CA ASP A 272 -17.00 -42.36 18.38
C ASP A 272 -17.26 -41.50 17.14
N HIS A 273 -18.47 -41.04 16.93
CA HIS A 273 -18.89 -40.32 15.71
C HIS A 273 -19.10 -38.85 16.01
N ASN A 274 -18.26 -37.99 15.39
CA ASN A 274 -18.45 -36.56 15.45
C ASN A 274 -18.94 -36.07 14.10
N ILE A 275 -20.05 -35.36 14.09
CA ILE A 275 -20.64 -34.76 12.88
C ILE A 275 -20.77 -33.27 13.11
N THR A 276 -20.29 -32.48 12.16
CA THR A 276 -20.54 -31.03 12.11
C THR A 276 -21.07 -30.69 10.74
N VAL A 277 -22.23 -30.05 10.67
CA VAL A 277 -22.86 -29.56 9.45
C VAL A 277 -22.95 -28.05 9.56
N VAL A 278 -22.48 -27.35 8.53
CA VAL A 278 -22.60 -25.90 8.40
C VAL A 278 -23.37 -25.58 7.12
N LEU A 279 -24.43 -24.82 7.24
CA LEU A 279 -25.14 -24.23 6.12
C LEU A 279 -25.00 -22.71 6.22
N GLY A 280 -24.79 -22.03 5.11
CA GLY A 280 -24.64 -20.59 5.17
C GLY A 280 -24.99 -19.85 3.89
N THR A 281 -25.20 -18.56 4.09
CA THR A 281 -25.40 -17.57 3.03
C THR A 281 -24.39 -16.45 3.19
N GLU A 282 -23.95 -15.89 2.09
CA GLU A 282 -23.02 -14.78 2.07
C GLU A 282 -23.43 -13.76 1.01
N ALA A 283 -23.60 -12.51 1.39
CA ALA A 283 -23.84 -11.40 0.48
C ALA A 283 -22.68 -10.42 0.58
N ILE A 284 -22.10 -10.05 -0.54
CA ILE A 284 -20.95 -9.14 -0.63
C ILE A 284 -21.27 -8.01 -1.59
N LYS A 285 -20.97 -6.78 -1.19
CA LYS A 285 -20.99 -5.63 -2.08
C LYS A 285 -19.69 -4.85 -1.93
N GLN A 286 -19.00 -4.68 -3.03
CA GLN A 286 -17.74 -3.97 -3.12
C GLN A 286 -17.83 -2.76 -4.02
N GLY A 287 -16.95 -1.78 -3.82
CA GLY A 287 -16.80 -0.64 -4.69
C GLY A 287 -17.96 0.36 -4.62
N VAL A 288 -18.63 0.48 -3.47
CA VAL A 288 -19.55 1.59 -3.24
C VAL A 288 -18.72 2.82 -2.88
N GLY A 289 -18.61 3.77 -3.80
CA GLY A 289 -17.75 4.93 -3.55
C GLY A 289 -17.61 5.83 -4.77
N ARG A 290 -16.75 6.81 -4.62
CA ARG A 290 -16.51 7.83 -5.63
C ARG A 290 -15.04 8.23 -5.65
N TYR A 291 -14.56 8.56 -6.82
CA TYR A 291 -13.30 9.21 -7.08
C TYR A 291 -13.58 10.60 -7.63
N MET A 292 -12.87 11.61 -7.15
CA MET A 292 -12.92 13.00 -7.61
C MET A 292 -11.50 13.53 -7.66
N GLN A 293 -11.20 14.33 -8.67
CA GLN A 293 -9.93 15.02 -8.82
C GLN A 293 -10.19 16.36 -9.47
N GLY A 294 -9.59 17.40 -8.93
CA GLY A 294 -9.53 18.72 -9.51
C GLY A 294 -8.07 19.12 -9.76
N THR A 295 -7.84 19.83 -10.85
CA THR A 295 -6.53 20.40 -11.18
C THR A 295 -6.71 21.85 -11.61
N ARG A 296 -5.87 22.73 -11.09
CA ARG A 296 -5.82 24.15 -11.42
C ARG A 296 -4.37 24.56 -11.60
N ILE A 297 -4.17 25.60 -12.41
CA ILE A 297 -2.85 26.18 -12.72
C ILE A 297 -2.83 27.66 -12.33
N ASP A 298 -1.65 28.24 -12.39
CA ASP A 298 -1.39 29.69 -12.22
C ASP A 298 -1.81 30.26 -10.86
N TYR A 299 -1.29 29.63 -9.80
CA TYR A 299 -1.41 30.12 -8.43
C TYR A 299 -0.46 31.33 -8.22
N ILE A 300 -0.98 32.41 -7.65
CA ILE A 300 -0.21 33.61 -7.34
C ILE A 300 0.68 33.39 -6.11
N PHE A 301 0.15 32.66 -5.10
CA PHE A 301 0.81 32.39 -3.82
C PHE A 301 1.23 30.92 -3.74
N GLU A 302 2.04 30.46 -4.71
CA GLU A 302 2.46 29.05 -4.77
C GLU A 302 3.29 28.61 -3.56
N SER A 303 4.01 29.54 -2.91
CA SER A 303 4.83 29.28 -1.72
C SER A 303 4.06 29.27 -0.39
N ASP A 304 2.75 29.62 -0.39
CA ASP A 304 1.92 29.58 0.83
C ASP A 304 0.89 28.43 0.79
N PRO A 305 1.19 27.29 1.43
CA PRO A 305 0.30 26.13 1.43
C PRO A 305 -1.09 26.39 2.00
N ASN A 306 -1.29 27.44 2.81
CA ASN A 306 -2.60 27.80 3.34
C ASN A 306 -3.55 28.35 2.27
N THR A 307 -3.02 28.78 1.14
CA THR A 307 -3.80 29.29 0.00
C THR A 307 -4.11 28.21 -1.04
N TRP A 308 -3.59 26.98 -0.87
CA TRP A 308 -3.73 25.90 -1.84
C TRP A 308 -5.14 25.32 -1.84
N THR A 309 -6.03 25.97 -2.55
CA THR A 309 -7.40 25.49 -2.83
C THR A 309 -7.66 25.59 -4.33
N LEU A 310 -8.50 24.71 -4.86
CA LEU A 310 -8.84 24.75 -6.29
C LEU A 310 -9.43 26.10 -6.74
N ASP A 311 -10.11 26.81 -5.84
CA ASP A 311 -10.75 28.09 -6.16
C ASP A 311 -9.74 29.25 -6.31
N ASN A 312 -8.54 29.12 -5.77
CA ASN A 312 -7.49 30.13 -5.86
C ASN A 312 -6.64 30.06 -7.13
N GLY A 313 -6.83 29.03 -7.95
CA GLY A 313 -6.14 28.88 -9.24
C GLY A 313 -6.90 29.52 -10.38
N SER A 314 -6.25 29.63 -11.54
CA SER A 314 -6.85 30.16 -12.77
C SER A 314 -8.10 29.39 -13.18
N SER A 315 -9.12 30.08 -13.65
CA SER A 315 -10.31 29.49 -14.24
C SER A 315 -10.09 28.92 -15.66
N SER A 316 -8.95 29.20 -16.28
CA SER A 316 -8.54 28.59 -17.53
C SER A 316 -7.83 27.24 -17.28
N ASN A 317 -7.89 26.33 -18.26
CA ASN A 317 -7.24 25.00 -18.18
C ASN A 317 -7.65 24.18 -16.93
N ILE A 318 -8.95 24.07 -16.69
CA ILE A 318 -9.53 23.30 -15.59
C ILE A 318 -9.51 21.81 -15.92
N GLY A 319 -8.78 21.03 -15.13
CA GLY A 319 -8.86 19.58 -15.13
C GLY A 319 -9.83 19.08 -14.05
N ASN A 320 -10.93 18.45 -14.44
CA ASN A 320 -11.86 17.83 -13.49
C ASN A 320 -12.14 16.38 -13.88
N SER A 321 -12.10 15.48 -12.92
CA SER A 321 -12.46 14.08 -13.11
C SER A 321 -13.33 13.61 -11.96
N SER A 322 -14.44 12.96 -12.27
CA SER A 322 -15.29 12.35 -11.24
C SER A 322 -15.90 11.06 -11.79
N ARG A 323 -15.79 9.99 -11.04
CA ARG A 323 -16.36 8.69 -11.41
C ARG A 323 -16.80 7.90 -10.19
N TYR A 324 -17.81 7.09 -10.36
CA TYR A 324 -18.14 6.08 -9.36
C TYR A 324 -17.10 4.96 -9.35
N GLN A 325 -16.83 4.42 -8.18
CA GLN A 325 -16.06 3.18 -8.06
C GLN A 325 -16.79 2.02 -8.72
N ARG A 326 -16.06 1.06 -9.27
CA ARG A 326 -16.64 -0.11 -9.90
C ARG A 326 -17.30 -0.99 -8.85
N LYS A 327 -18.63 -1.05 -8.88
CA LYS A 327 -19.44 -1.87 -7.97
C LYS A 327 -19.38 -3.33 -8.39
N VAL A 328 -19.18 -4.21 -7.42
CA VAL A 328 -19.29 -5.66 -7.59
C VAL A 328 -20.19 -6.20 -6.50
N THR A 329 -21.20 -6.97 -6.88
CA THR A 329 -22.07 -7.69 -5.96
C THR A 329 -21.89 -9.19 -6.16
N MET A 330 -21.82 -9.91 -5.04
CA MET A 330 -21.75 -11.37 -5.02
C MET A 330 -22.74 -11.91 -4.00
N PHE A 331 -23.30 -13.07 -4.28
CA PHE A 331 -24.14 -13.80 -3.36
C PHE A 331 -23.77 -15.28 -3.44
N GLY A 332 -23.56 -15.90 -2.29
CA GLY A 332 -23.18 -17.29 -2.15
C GLY A 332 -24.08 -18.05 -1.20
N LEU A 333 -24.35 -19.31 -1.55
CA LEU A 333 -24.92 -20.33 -0.70
C LEU A 333 -23.86 -21.40 -0.50
N PHE A 334 -23.65 -21.84 0.73
CA PHE A 334 -22.67 -22.90 0.98
C PHE A 334 -23.17 -23.89 2.04
N GLY A 335 -22.70 -25.12 1.87
CA GLY A 335 -22.91 -26.21 2.82
C GLY A 335 -21.61 -26.98 2.99
N ARG A 336 -21.34 -27.36 4.24
CA ARG A 336 -20.19 -28.20 4.62
C ARG A 336 -20.63 -29.24 5.62
N ALA A 337 -20.17 -30.46 5.42
CA ALA A 337 -20.34 -31.56 6.36
C ALA A 337 -18.96 -32.13 6.69
N ASP A 338 -18.63 -32.12 7.95
CA ASP A 338 -17.43 -32.76 8.50
C ASP A 338 -17.86 -33.97 9.32
N TYR A 339 -17.23 -35.10 9.07
CA TYR A 339 -17.44 -36.36 9.79
C TYR A 339 -16.11 -36.88 10.30
N SER A 340 -16.12 -37.33 11.53
CA SER A 340 -14.96 -37.98 12.17
C SER A 340 -15.40 -39.24 12.92
N TYR A 341 -14.79 -40.37 12.61
CA TYR A 341 -14.96 -41.61 13.32
C TYR A 341 -13.73 -41.94 14.17
N LYS A 342 -13.90 -42.03 15.49
CA LYS A 342 -12.83 -42.28 16.48
C LYS A 342 -11.64 -41.31 16.40
N GLY A 343 -11.80 -40.17 15.75
CA GLY A 343 -10.68 -39.26 15.45
C GLY A 343 -9.69 -39.79 14.39
N LYS A 344 -9.87 -41.02 13.89
CA LYS A 344 -8.99 -41.70 12.94
C LYS A 344 -9.38 -41.50 11.49
N TYR A 345 -10.67 -41.64 11.17
CA TYR A 345 -11.18 -41.49 9.80
C TYR A 345 -11.94 -40.19 9.72
N LEU A 346 -11.54 -39.36 8.79
CA LEU A 346 -12.05 -38.03 8.63
C LEU A 346 -12.59 -37.86 7.22
N ALA A 347 -13.76 -37.29 7.07
CA ALA A 347 -14.34 -36.95 5.78
C ALA A 347 -14.92 -35.53 5.85
N THR A 348 -14.66 -34.74 4.82
CA THR A 348 -15.26 -33.41 4.64
C THR A 348 -15.86 -33.33 3.26
N PHE A 349 -17.09 -32.85 3.18
CA PHE A 349 -17.75 -32.49 1.94
C PHE A 349 -18.16 -31.02 2.02
N THR A 350 -17.89 -30.26 0.95
CA THR A 350 -18.29 -28.86 0.84
C THR A 350 -18.91 -28.64 -0.52
N ILE A 351 -19.99 -27.91 -0.55
CA ILE A 351 -20.58 -27.39 -1.78
C ILE A 351 -20.79 -25.89 -1.61
N ARG A 352 -20.39 -25.13 -2.62
CA ARG A 352 -20.62 -23.69 -2.70
C ARG A 352 -21.25 -23.34 -4.04
N ARG A 353 -22.29 -22.52 -4.01
CA ARG A 353 -22.93 -21.97 -5.19
C ARG A 353 -22.86 -20.45 -5.11
N ASP A 354 -22.12 -19.85 -6.02
CA ASP A 354 -21.84 -18.41 -6.02
C ASP A 354 -22.38 -17.74 -7.28
N ALA A 355 -22.92 -16.54 -7.10
CA ALA A 355 -23.29 -15.62 -8.16
C ALA A 355 -22.48 -14.35 -8.08
N SER A 356 -22.09 -13.79 -9.24
CA SER A 356 -21.37 -12.53 -9.31
C SER A 356 -21.89 -11.62 -10.41
N SER A 357 -21.97 -10.32 -10.12
CA SER A 357 -22.31 -9.29 -11.10
C SER A 357 -21.22 -9.05 -12.15
N LYS A 358 -20.03 -9.65 -12.01
CA LYS A 358 -18.95 -9.58 -13.01
C LYS A 358 -19.29 -10.39 -14.28
N PHE A 359 -20.18 -11.37 -14.14
CA PHE A 359 -20.58 -12.25 -15.24
C PHE A 359 -21.93 -11.83 -15.84
N GLY A 360 -22.11 -12.13 -17.12
CA GLY A 360 -23.38 -11.90 -17.81
C GLY A 360 -24.56 -12.67 -17.19
N SER A 361 -25.78 -12.21 -17.43
CA SER A 361 -26.98 -12.71 -16.74
C SER A 361 -27.19 -14.22 -16.85
N LYS A 362 -26.79 -14.83 -17.97
CA LYS A 362 -26.92 -16.28 -18.21
C LYS A 362 -25.88 -17.13 -17.45
N ASN A 363 -24.72 -16.56 -17.07
CA ASN A 363 -23.59 -17.30 -16.51
C ASN A 363 -23.18 -16.77 -15.12
N ARG A 364 -24.10 -16.15 -14.38
CA ARG A 364 -23.80 -15.54 -13.07
C ARG A 364 -23.54 -16.55 -11.98
N TRP A 365 -24.11 -17.73 -12.08
CA TRP A 365 -24.03 -18.76 -11.05
C TRP A 365 -23.02 -19.84 -11.40
N GLY A 366 -22.18 -20.21 -10.44
CA GLY A 366 -21.26 -21.33 -10.50
C GLY A 366 -21.45 -22.25 -9.30
N ASN A 367 -21.21 -23.55 -9.49
CA ASN A 367 -21.24 -24.56 -8.41
C ASN A 367 -19.82 -25.10 -8.22
N PHE A 368 -19.38 -25.18 -6.95
CA PHE A 368 -18.01 -25.50 -6.55
C PHE A 368 -18.04 -26.59 -5.47
N PRO A 369 -18.18 -27.86 -5.85
CA PRO A 369 -18.09 -28.98 -4.93
C PRO A 369 -16.62 -29.28 -4.58
N SER A 370 -16.40 -29.74 -3.34
CA SER A 370 -15.13 -30.30 -2.91
C SER A 370 -15.34 -31.39 -1.87
N ALA A 371 -14.46 -32.37 -1.87
CA ALA A 371 -14.45 -33.45 -0.88
C ALA A 371 -13.00 -33.76 -0.45
N SER A 372 -12.84 -34.13 0.79
CA SER A 372 -11.55 -34.61 1.31
C SER A 372 -11.76 -35.76 2.28
N LEU A 373 -10.81 -36.70 2.26
CA LEU A 373 -10.71 -37.83 3.16
C LEU A 373 -9.37 -37.75 3.91
N GLY A 374 -9.39 -38.13 5.17
CA GLY A 374 -8.21 -38.19 6.01
C GLY A 374 -8.20 -39.47 6.83
N TRP A 375 -7.04 -40.11 6.91
CA TRP A 375 -6.84 -41.30 7.72
C TRP A 375 -5.62 -41.11 8.62
N ARG A 376 -5.84 -41.13 9.94
CA ARG A 376 -4.76 -41.09 10.92
C ARG A 376 -4.27 -42.50 11.19
N MET A 377 -3.27 -42.90 10.41
CA MET A 377 -2.70 -44.26 10.46
C MET A 377 -1.98 -44.52 11.79
N SER A 378 -1.36 -43.47 12.38
CA SER A 378 -0.67 -43.59 13.67
C SER A 378 -1.54 -44.14 14.81
N ASP A 379 -2.85 -43.97 14.69
CA ASP A 379 -3.81 -44.42 15.71
C ASP A 379 -4.30 -45.89 15.49
N GLU A 380 -3.83 -46.51 14.41
CA GLU A 380 -4.16 -47.91 14.14
C GLU A 380 -3.30 -48.89 14.94
N LYS A 381 -3.90 -50.06 15.30
CA LYS A 381 -3.21 -51.09 16.11
C LYS A 381 -1.90 -51.56 15.43
N PHE A 382 -1.90 -51.69 14.11
CA PHE A 382 -0.72 -52.16 13.39
C PHE A 382 0.45 -51.14 13.43
N MET A 383 0.19 -49.89 13.78
CA MET A 383 1.21 -48.83 13.91
C MET A 383 1.74 -48.66 15.35
N GLU A 384 1.19 -49.42 16.33
CA GLU A 384 1.65 -49.34 17.73
C GLU A 384 3.18 -49.55 17.89
N PRO A 385 3.85 -50.48 17.15
CA PRO A 385 5.30 -50.66 17.26
C PRO A 385 6.11 -49.45 16.80
N THR A 386 5.55 -48.62 15.90
CA THR A 386 6.22 -47.44 15.33
C THR A 386 6.14 -46.22 16.23
N ARG A 387 5.29 -46.18 17.27
CA ARG A 387 5.10 -45.03 18.17
C ARG A 387 6.36 -44.58 18.91
N LYS A 388 7.40 -45.43 18.93
CA LYS A 388 8.70 -45.09 19.54
C LYS A 388 9.45 -44.01 18.79
N TRP A 389 9.16 -43.81 17.50
CA TRP A 389 9.85 -42.87 16.62
C TRP A 389 8.91 -42.07 15.70
N LEU A 390 7.62 -42.44 15.62
CA LEU A 390 6.61 -41.78 14.77
C LEU A 390 5.35 -41.46 15.60
N ASP A 391 5.19 -40.23 16.00
CA ASP A 391 4.08 -39.79 16.88
C ASP A 391 2.76 -39.59 16.14
N ASP A 392 2.80 -39.00 14.95
CA ASP A 392 1.60 -38.77 14.13
C ASP A 392 1.87 -39.02 12.65
N PHE A 393 1.09 -39.90 12.06
CA PHE A 393 1.10 -40.19 10.64
C PHE A 393 -0.32 -40.15 10.09
N LYS A 394 -0.59 -39.17 9.21
CA LYS A 394 -1.91 -38.93 8.63
C LYS A 394 -1.84 -38.84 7.11
N LEU A 395 -2.58 -39.67 6.43
CA LEU A 395 -2.81 -39.58 4.99
C LEU A 395 -4.03 -38.69 4.71
N ARG A 396 -3.94 -37.86 3.68
CA ARG A 396 -5.03 -37.01 3.22
C ARG A 396 -5.12 -37.06 1.70
N ALA A 397 -6.34 -37.13 1.21
CA ALA A 397 -6.67 -36.98 -0.20
C ALA A 397 -7.83 -36.01 -0.34
N GLY A 398 -7.78 -35.15 -1.33
CA GLY A 398 -8.85 -34.19 -1.57
C GLY A 398 -8.95 -33.81 -3.04
N TYR A 399 -10.18 -33.55 -3.45
CA TYR A 399 -10.50 -33.04 -4.76
C TYR A 399 -11.55 -31.94 -4.65
N GLY A 400 -11.43 -30.92 -5.48
CA GLY A 400 -12.39 -29.83 -5.47
C GLY A 400 -12.25 -28.91 -6.67
N THR A 401 -13.33 -28.22 -6.94
CA THR A 401 -13.36 -27.14 -7.93
C THR A 401 -13.31 -25.81 -7.19
N THR A 402 -12.48 -24.87 -7.67
CA THR A 402 -12.33 -23.54 -7.06
C THR A 402 -13.12 -22.49 -7.85
N CYS A 403 -13.65 -21.50 -7.12
CA CYS A 403 -14.28 -20.35 -7.74
C CYS A 403 -13.23 -19.42 -8.32
N LEU A 404 -13.29 -19.16 -9.64
CA LEU A 404 -12.44 -18.20 -10.35
C LEU A 404 -12.54 -16.75 -9.81
N LEU A 405 -13.53 -16.46 -8.97
CA LEU A 405 -13.73 -15.14 -8.37
C LEU A 405 -12.67 -14.78 -7.32
N TYR A 406 -12.00 -15.78 -6.75
CA TYR A 406 -10.94 -15.59 -5.75
C TYR A 406 -9.54 -15.59 -6.37
N THR A 407 -9.38 -16.02 -7.59
CA THR A 407 -8.16 -15.85 -8.34
C THR A 407 -8.17 -14.48 -8.98
N SER A 408 -7.30 -13.58 -8.55
CA SER A 408 -6.99 -12.36 -9.28
C SER A 408 -6.60 -12.78 -10.70
N PRO A 409 -7.19 -12.23 -11.77
CA PRO A 409 -6.64 -12.49 -13.09
C PRO A 409 -5.20 -11.99 -13.06
N SER A 410 -4.26 -12.91 -13.31
CA SER A 410 -2.91 -12.56 -13.67
C SER A 410 -3.00 -11.50 -14.76
N GLN A 411 -2.45 -10.33 -14.54
CA GLN A 411 -2.21 -9.36 -15.61
C GLN A 411 -1.26 -10.04 -16.60
N ARG A 412 -1.82 -10.64 -17.61
CA ARG A 412 -1.19 -10.88 -18.90
C ARG A 412 -2.09 -10.18 -19.90
N ASP A 413 -1.65 -9.00 -20.23
CA ASP A 413 -1.60 -8.34 -21.54
C ASP A 413 -1.30 -6.85 -21.31
#